data_684e1d003028fe0759f866be3602a77a
#
_entry.id   684e1d003028fe0759f866be3602a77a
#
_cell.length_a   1.000
_cell.length_b   1.000
_cell.length_c   1.000
_cell.angle_alpha   90.00
_cell.angle_beta   90.00
_cell.angle_gamma   90.00
#
_symmetry.space_group_name_H-M   'P 1'
#
loop_
_entity.id
_entity.type
_entity.pdbx_description
1 polymer ?
#
loop_
_entity_poly.entity_id
_entity_poly.type
_entity_poly.pdbx_seq_one_letter_code
_entity_poly.pdbx_strand_id
1 'polypeptide(L)'
;VIGLAGPGGGMDVFWVGTSLHYDAAINRVARAPGWRRRVFKSIMQWPDNMALWERWEALYTRLGTDEEKDAFEAEARAFYEQNKAAMDAGAVVSWPEVRPLYRLMCMRAVNPVAFNQEQQNEAGNDEDAPFKSLQFWVNHLSDWIFCGACDPSLGKKGSVRGDPSANLVG
;
A
#
# COMPACT_ATOMS: atom_id res chain seq x y z
N VAL A 1 -1.36 24.29 -12.41
CA VAL A 1 -2.09 24.68 -11.18
C VAL A 1 -1.62 26.04 -10.68
N ILE A 2 -0.30 26.29 -10.66
CA ILE A 2 0.28 27.59 -10.23
C ILE A 2 -0.17 28.75 -11.13
N GLY A 3 -0.40 28.50 -12.41
CA GLY A 3 -0.92 29.51 -13.35
C GLY A 3 -2.38 29.94 -13.12
N LEU A 4 -3.10 29.31 -12.20
CA LEU A 4 -4.47 29.68 -11.81
C LEU A 4 -4.50 30.75 -10.72
N ALA A 5 -3.40 30.96 -10.02
CA ALA A 5 -3.27 32.07 -9.09
C ALA A 5 -3.27 33.38 -9.88
N GLY A 6 -4.22 34.25 -9.61
CA GLY A 6 -4.29 35.56 -10.26
C GLY A 6 -3.01 36.38 -10.06
N PRO A 7 -2.86 37.55 -10.76
CA PRO A 7 -1.63 38.35 -10.73
C PRO A 7 -1.15 38.78 -9.35
N GLY A 8 -2.01 38.75 -8.34
CA GLY A 8 -1.68 39.08 -6.95
C GLY A 8 -1.15 37.92 -6.12
N GLY A 9 -1.05 36.70 -6.66
CA GLY A 9 -0.51 35.53 -5.95
C GLY A 9 -1.30 35.09 -4.70
N GLY A 10 -2.51 35.57 -4.51
CA GLY A 10 -3.32 35.39 -3.29
C GLY A 10 -4.10 34.08 -3.21
N MET A 11 -3.56 32.96 -3.75
CA MET A 11 -4.24 31.65 -3.71
C MET A 11 -3.39 30.65 -2.94
N ASP A 12 -4.00 30.01 -1.95
CA ASP A 12 -3.44 28.84 -1.30
C ASP A 12 -3.82 27.58 -2.09
N VAL A 13 -2.84 26.70 -2.29
CA VAL A 13 -3.03 25.43 -2.97
C VAL A 13 -2.74 24.28 -2.01
N PHE A 14 -3.72 23.42 -1.81
CA PHE A 14 -3.57 22.21 -1.03
C PHE A 14 -3.57 20.98 -1.95
N TRP A 15 -2.56 20.14 -1.84
CA TRP A 15 -2.50 18.87 -2.54
C TRP A 15 -2.50 17.74 -1.52
N VAL A 16 -3.59 16.98 -1.48
CA VAL A 16 -3.75 15.82 -0.60
C VAL A 16 -3.71 14.56 -1.44
N GLY A 17 -2.97 13.56 -0.98
CA GLY A 17 -2.87 12.27 -1.66
C GLY A 17 -1.95 11.30 -0.92
N THR A 18 -1.93 10.05 -1.39
CA THR A 18 -1.09 8.98 -0.86
C THR A 18 0.18 8.84 -1.68
N SER A 19 1.31 8.61 -1.01
CA SER A 19 2.60 8.41 -1.65
C SER A 19 2.78 6.95 -2.03
N LEU A 20 2.18 6.53 -3.16
CA LEU A 20 2.24 5.12 -3.62
C LEU A 20 3.58 4.74 -4.26
N HIS A 21 4.31 5.71 -4.78
CA HIS A 21 5.60 5.49 -5.45
C HIS A 21 6.55 6.65 -5.13
N TYR A 22 7.87 6.37 -5.04
CA TYR A 22 8.86 7.40 -4.70
C TYR A 22 8.86 8.58 -5.69
N ASP A 23 8.59 8.30 -6.97
CA ASP A 23 8.53 9.29 -8.06
C ASP A 23 7.09 9.76 -8.38
N ALA A 24 6.12 9.50 -7.48
CA ALA A 24 4.76 10.01 -7.65
C ALA A 24 4.73 11.55 -7.72
N ALA A 25 3.77 12.08 -8.48
CA ALA A 25 3.62 13.54 -8.68
C ALA A 25 3.57 14.32 -7.36
N ILE A 26 2.91 13.77 -6.34
CA ILE A 26 2.84 14.39 -5.00
C ILE A 26 4.23 14.52 -4.36
N ASN A 27 5.12 13.53 -4.55
CA ASN A 27 6.48 13.56 -4.03
C ASN A 27 7.38 14.55 -4.81
N ARG A 28 7.19 14.65 -6.12
CA ARG A 28 7.90 15.64 -6.95
C ARG A 28 7.52 17.06 -6.54
N VAL A 29 6.23 17.33 -6.40
CA VAL A 29 5.72 18.63 -5.96
C VAL A 29 6.18 18.97 -4.54
N ALA A 30 6.15 18.00 -3.63
CA ALA A 30 6.58 18.20 -2.25
C ALA A 30 8.07 18.56 -2.10
N ARG A 31 8.91 18.26 -3.12
CA ARG A 31 10.33 18.65 -3.18
C ARG A 31 10.55 20.01 -3.85
N ALA A 32 9.52 20.54 -4.52
CA ALA A 32 9.63 21.80 -5.25
C ALA A 32 9.67 23.02 -4.28
N PRO A 33 10.42 24.09 -4.61
CA PRO A 33 10.41 25.31 -3.82
C PRO A 33 8.99 25.88 -3.64
N GLY A 34 8.71 26.45 -2.48
CA GLY A 34 7.41 27.04 -2.17
C GLY A 34 6.36 26.08 -1.65
N TRP A 35 6.60 24.77 -1.67
CA TRP A 35 5.68 23.78 -1.11
C TRP A 35 6.11 23.36 0.30
N ARG A 36 5.11 23.18 1.18
CA ARG A 36 5.30 22.64 2.53
C ARG A 36 4.68 21.26 2.59
N ARG A 37 5.47 20.23 2.90
CA ARG A 37 5.02 18.86 3.05
C ARG A 37 4.68 18.55 4.50
N ARG A 38 3.57 17.84 4.68
CA ARG A 38 3.27 17.11 5.92
C ARG A 38 2.94 15.67 5.57
N VAL A 39 3.48 14.73 6.33
CA VAL A 39 3.22 13.29 6.18
C VAL A 39 2.49 12.83 7.42
N PHE A 40 1.37 12.14 7.21
CA PHE A 40 0.59 11.55 8.26
C PHE A 40 0.72 10.02 8.16
N LYS A 41 1.19 9.39 9.23
CA LYS A 41 1.36 7.94 9.34
C LYS A 41 0.25 7.38 10.23
N SER A 42 -0.26 6.19 9.92
CA SER A 42 -1.21 5.51 10.78
C SER A 42 -0.57 5.05 12.09
N ILE A 43 0.67 4.54 12.04
CA ILE A 43 1.49 4.28 13.22
C ILE A 43 2.56 5.38 13.29
N MET A 44 2.43 6.28 14.26
CA MET A 44 3.37 7.37 14.49
C MET A 44 4.60 6.92 15.28
N GLN A 45 4.40 5.99 16.20
CA GLN A 45 5.47 5.32 16.94
C GLN A 45 5.18 3.83 17.00
N TRP A 46 6.18 3.03 16.63
CA TRP A 46 6.08 1.57 16.68
C TRP A 46 6.14 1.06 18.13
N PRO A 47 5.54 -0.12 18.38
CA PRO A 47 5.68 -0.78 19.68
C PRO A 47 7.13 -1.03 20.06
N ASP A 48 7.44 -0.94 21.35
CA ASP A 48 8.78 -1.21 21.85
C ASP A 48 9.19 -2.68 21.68
N ASN A 49 8.23 -3.60 21.76
CA ASN A 49 8.48 -5.04 21.68
C ASN A 49 8.00 -5.64 20.36
N MET A 50 8.70 -5.33 19.28
CA MET A 50 8.42 -5.89 17.96
C MET A 50 8.61 -7.41 17.88
N ALA A 51 9.46 -8.01 18.72
CA ALA A 51 9.68 -9.45 18.74
C ALA A 51 8.42 -10.25 19.11
N LEU A 52 7.53 -9.70 19.96
CA LEU A 52 6.22 -10.32 20.23
C LEU A 52 5.29 -10.21 19.01
N TRP A 53 5.36 -9.11 18.26
CA TRP A 53 4.59 -8.94 17.02
C TRP A 53 5.07 -9.87 15.92
N GLU A 54 6.38 -10.13 15.79
CA GLU A 54 6.93 -11.12 14.85
C GLU A 54 6.45 -12.54 15.18
N ARG A 55 6.42 -12.92 16.47
CA ARG A 55 5.85 -14.19 16.89
C ARG A 55 4.35 -14.30 16.58
N TRP A 56 3.61 -13.24 16.85
CA TRP A 56 2.19 -13.16 16.51
C TRP A 56 1.98 -13.26 15.00
N GLU A 57 2.77 -12.56 14.19
CA GLU A 57 2.70 -12.58 12.73
C GLU A 57 2.94 -13.99 12.17
N ALA A 58 3.88 -14.73 12.74
CA ALA A 58 4.13 -16.12 12.37
C ALA A 58 2.94 -17.06 12.66
N LEU A 59 2.14 -16.78 13.68
CA LEU A 59 0.88 -17.49 13.93
C LEU A 59 -0.21 -17.08 12.94
N TYR A 60 -0.35 -15.78 12.75
CA TYR A 60 -1.43 -15.18 11.95
C TYR A 60 -1.31 -15.48 10.45
N THR A 61 -0.07 -15.55 9.93
CA THR A 61 0.21 -15.79 8.49
C THR A 61 0.51 -17.26 8.16
N ARG A 62 0.23 -18.19 9.09
CA ARG A 62 0.44 -19.63 8.88
C ARG A 62 -0.39 -20.12 7.70
N LEU A 63 0.24 -20.90 6.83
CA LEU A 63 -0.44 -21.51 5.68
C LEU A 63 -1.25 -22.73 6.12
N GLY A 64 -2.47 -22.86 5.58
CA GLY A 64 -3.36 -23.98 5.86
C GLY A 64 -4.62 -23.96 5.00
N THR A 65 -5.50 -24.92 5.20
CA THR A 65 -6.84 -24.95 4.61
C THR A 65 -7.70 -23.80 5.15
N ASP A 66 -8.85 -23.55 4.55
CA ASP A 66 -9.70 -22.44 4.99
C ASP A 66 -10.24 -22.68 6.42
N GLU A 67 -10.53 -23.94 6.79
CA GLU A 67 -10.94 -24.29 8.16
C GLU A 67 -9.79 -24.10 9.18
N GLU A 68 -8.54 -24.37 8.77
CA GLU A 68 -7.37 -24.16 9.63
C GLU A 68 -7.04 -22.69 9.82
N LYS A 69 -7.32 -21.85 8.83
CA LYS A 69 -7.08 -20.39 8.92
C LYS A 69 -7.87 -19.74 10.06
N ASP A 70 -9.13 -20.12 10.23
CA ASP A 70 -9.96 -19.60 11.32
C ASP A 70 -9.35 -19.99 12.69
N ALA A 71 -8.81 -21.21 12.81
CA ALA A 71 -8.14 -21.66 14.03
C ALA A 71 -6.84 -20.89 14.28
N PHE A 72 -6.04 -20.64 13.24
CA PHE A 72 -4.80 -19.87 13.34
C PHE A 72 -5.06 -18.39 13.70
N GLU A 73 -6.12 -17.80 13.13
CA GLU A 73 -6.51 -16.43 13.48
C GLU A 73 -6.97 -16.36 14.95
N ALA A 74 -7.74 -17.36 15.42
CA ALA A 74 -8.15 -17.46 16.82
C ALA A 74 -6.95 -17.63 17.77
N GLU A 75 -5.98 -18.48 17.40
CA GLU A 75 -4.71 -18.66 18.14
C GLU A 75 -3.91 -17.38 18.23
N ALA A 76 -3.72 -16.70 17.09
CA ALA A 76 -3.03 -15.42 17.02
C ALA A 76 -3.74 -14.34 17.86
N ARG A 77 -5.08 -14.32 17.82
CA ARG A 77 -5.87 -13.41 18.64
C ARG A 77 -5.70 -13.68 20.12
N ALA A 78 -5.75 -14.95 20.53
CA ALA A 78 -5.53 -15.34 21.93
C ALA A 78 -4.12 -14.95 22.41
N PHE A 79 -3.10 -15.18 21.57
CA PHE A 79 -1.73 -14.75 21.86
C PHE A 79 -1.64 -13.24 22.08
N TYR A 80 -2.28 -12.45 21.21
CA TYR A 80 -2.32 -11.00 21.38
C TYR A 80 -3.00 -10.58 22.70
N GLU A 81 -4.19 -11.13 23.00
CA GLU A 81 -4.92 -10.75 24.20
C GLU A 81 -4.13 -11.08 25.50
N GLN A 82 -3.40 -12.21 25.50
CA GLN A 82 -2.55 -12.59 26.63
C GLN A 82 -1.33 -11.65 26.80
N ASN A 83 -0.82 -11.09 25.72
CA ASN A 83 0.40 -10.28 25.72
C ASN A 83 0.14 -8.80 25.41
N LYS A 84 -1.13 -8.39 25.35
CA LYS A 84 -1.57 -7.08 24.85
C LYS A 84 -0.81 -5.92 25.44
N ALA A 85 -0.67 -5.86 26.76
CA ALA A 85 0.02 -4.76 27.43
C ALA A 85 1.48 -4.62 27.00
N ALA A 86 2.19 -5.75 26.80
CA ALA A 86 3.58 -5.75 26.36
C ALA A 86 3.71 -5.51 24.85
N MET A 87 2.72 -5.94 24.05
CA MET A 87 2.70 -5.76 22.60
C MET A 87 2.32 -4.33 22.20
N ASP A 88 1.44 -3.68 22.96
CA ASP A 88 0.99 -2.29 22.68
C ASP A 88 1.92 -1.23 23.30
N ALA A 89 2.83 -1.63 24.21
CA ALA A 89 3.71 -0.70 24.91
C ALA A 89 4.53 0.15 23.92
N GLY A 90 4.57 1.47 24.16
CA GLY A 90 5.32 2.43 23.35
C GLY A 90 4.64 2.81 22.02
N ALA A 91 3.60 2.10 21.58
CA ALA A 91 2.94 2.40 20.33
C ALA A 91 2.10 3.67 20.37
N VAL A 92 2.19 4.49 19.32
CA VAL A 92 1.32 5.65 19.11
C VAL A 92 0.66 5.54 17.75
N VAL A 93 -0.66 5.47 17.73
CA VAL A 93 -1.50 5.38 16.54
C VAL A 93 -2.22 6.71 16.32
N SER A 94 -2.30 7.15 15.08
CA SER A 94 -2.88 8.46 14.73
C SER A 94 -4.41 8.52 14.95
N TRP A 95 -5.10 7.39 14.76
CA TRP A 95 -6.57 7.31 14.91
C TRP A 95 -7.01 5.98 15.51
N PRO A 96 -6.73 5.75 16.81
CA PRO A 96 -6.94 4.45 17.45
C PRO A 96 -8.40 4.01 17.54
N GLU A 97 -9.36 4.94 17.56
CA GLU A 97 -10.79 4.65 17.62
C GLU A 97 -11.32 3.99 16.34
N VAL A 98 -10.73 4.30 15.20
CA VAL A 98 -11.13 3.77 13.88
C VAL A 98 -10.20 2.66 13.43
N ARG A 99 -8.91 2.82 13.68
CA ARG A 99 -7.85 1.87 13.29
C ARG A 99 -6.94 1.58 14.49
N PRO A 100 -7.37 0.71 15.41
CA PRO A 100 -6.53 0.30 16.54
C PRO A 100 -5.27 -0.42 16.07
N LEU A 101 -4.23 -0.41 16.90
CA LEU A 101 -2.92 -0.99 16.57
C LEU A 101 -3.03 -2.43 16.03
N TYR A 102 -3.82 -3.29 16.70
CA TYR A 102 -4.02 -4.68 16.27
C TYR A 102 -4.47 -4.77 14.81
N ARG A 103 -5.46 -3.96 14.41
CA ARG A 103 -5.96 -3.95 13.03
C ARG A 103 -4.89 -3.49 12.04
N LEU A 104 -4.10 -2.50 12.40
CA LEU A 104 -2.98 -2.02 11.58
C LEU A 104 -1.92 -3.11 11.40
N MET A 105 -1.61 -3.85 12.47
CA MET A 105 -0.66 -4.94 12.41
C MET A 105 -1.18 -6.14 11.59
N CYS A 106 -2.49 -6.45 11.63
CA CYS A 106 -3.11 -7.41 10.71
C CYS A 106 -2.93 -6.99 9.24
N MET A 107 -3.20 -5.72 8.92
CA MET A 107 -3.01 -5.21 7.55
C MET A 107 -1.55 -5.31 7.11
N ARG A 108 -0.62 -5.00 8.00
CA ARG A 108 0.82 -5.12 7.74
C ARG A 108 1.22 -6.59 7.50
N ALA A 109 0.74 -7.52 8.30
CA ALA A 109 1.04 -8.94 8.15
C ALA A 109 0.55 -9.54 6.82
N VAL A 110 -0.62 -9.09 6.34
CA VAL A 110 -1.19 -9.56 5.07
C VAL A 110 -0.45 -9.00 3.86
N ASN A 111 -0.12 -7.70 3.87
CA ASN A 111 0.58 -7.06 2.76
C ASN A 111 1.45 -5.90 3.27
N PRO A 112 2.71 -6.18 3.63
CA PRO A 112 3.63 -5.16 4.15
C PRO A 112 3.89 -4.01 3.18
N VAL A 113 3.94 -4.30 1.88
CA VAL A 113 4.21 -3.29 0.84
C VAL A 113 3.05 -2.31 0.75
N ALA A 114 1.83 -2.79 0.57
CA ALA A 114 0.64 -1.95 0.53
C ALA A 114 0.46 -1.18 1.85
N PHE A 115 0.72 -1.83 3.00
CA PHE A 115 0.67 -1.17 4.29
C PHE A 115 1.64 0.01 4.39
N ASN A 116 2.89 -0.17 3.97
CA ASN A 116 3.89 0.90 4.00
C ASN A 116 3.48 2.07 3.08
N GLN A 117 2.97 1.77 1.89
CA GLN A 117 2.52 2.78 0.95
C GLN A 117 1.28 3.54 1.44
N GLU A 118 0.23 2.82 1.83
CA GLU A 118 -1.09 3.40 2.11
C GLU A 118 -1.25 3.88 3.56
N GLN A 119 -0.67 3.15 4.52
CA GLN A 119 -0.84 3.46 5.94
C GLN A 119 0.33 4.27 6.52
N GLN A 120 1.53 4.11 5.97
CA GLN A 120 2.71 4.84 6.45
C GLN A 120 3.15 5.97 5.52
N ASN A 121 2.55 6.09 4.34
CA ASN A 121 2.99 7.03 3.30
C ASN A 121 4.50 6.89 2.98
N GLU A 122 5.02 5.67 3.11
CA GLU A 122 6.37 5.27 2.76
C GLU A 122 6.32 4.64 1.38
N ALA A 123 6.68 5.42 0.37
CA ALA A 123 6.71 4.93 -1.00
C ALA A 123 7.76 3.82 -1.15
N GLY A 124 7.37 2.72 -1.79
CA GLY A 124 8.31 1.67 -2.17
C GLY A 124 9.39 2.20 -3.12
N ASN A 125 10.58 1.63 -3.02
CA ASN A 125 11.68 1.88 -3.94
C ASN A 125 11.58 0.94 -5.14
N ASP A 126 12.27 1.26 -6.25
CA ASP A 126 12.39 0.36 -7.40
C ASP A 126 13.02 -1.00 -7.04
N GLU A 127 13.77 -1.05 -5.94
CA GLU A 127 14.36 -2.29 -5.41
C GLU A 127 13.31 -3.30 -4.94
N ASP A 128 12.14 -2.81 -4.52
CA ASP A 128 10.98 -3.62 -4.07
C ASP A 128 10.04 -3.97 -5.23
N ALA A 129 10.33 -3.48 -6.43
CA ALA A 129 9.51 -3.77 -7.62
C ALA A 129 9.57 -5.26 -7.96
N PRO A 130 8.42 -5.91 -8.24
CA PRO A 130 8.38 -7.31 -8.64
C PRO A 130 9.16 -7.59 -9.94
N PHE A 131 9.34 -6.56 -10.76
CA PHE A 131 10.15 -6.61 -11.97
C PHE A 131 11.32 -5.61 -11.85
N LYS A 132 12.51 -6.12 -11.52
CA LYS A 132 13.73 -5.29 -11.32
C LYS A 132 14.40 -4.84 -12.61
N SER A 133 14.16 -5.55 -13.71
CA SER A 133 14.65 -5.16 -15.02
C SER A 133 13.61 -5.46 -16.08
N LEU A 134 13.28 -4.46 -16.88
CA LEU A 134 12.46 -4.60 -18.06
C LEU A 134 13.38 -4.61 -19.27
N GLN A 135 13.34 -5.69 -20.06
CA GLN A 135 14.01 -5.74 -21.34
C GLN A 135 12.98 -5.48 -22.44
N PHE A 136 13.25 -4.46 -23.24
CA PHE A 136 12.43 -4.14 -24.39
C PHE A 136 13.08 -4.72 -25.64
N TRP A 137 12.31 -5.45 -26.44
CA TRP A 137 12.74 -5.88 -27.75
C TRP A 137 12.57 -4.73 -28.76
N VAL A 138 13.48 -4.62 -29.69
CA VAL A 138 13.51 -3.54 -30.71
C VAL A 138 13.16 -4.05 -32.10
N ASN A 139 13.48 -5.30 -32.38
CA ASN A 139 13.27 -5.91 -33.71
C ASN A 139 12.52 -7.24 -33.56
N HIS A 140 11.58 -7.49 -34.48
CA HIS A 140 10.93 -8.77 -34.64
C HIS A 140 11.92 -9.82 -35.17
N LEU A 141 11.89 -11.01 -34.61
CA LEU A 141 12.53 -12.17 -35.22
C LEU A 141 11.51 -12.83 -36.17
N SER A 142 11.97 -13.39 -37.29
CA SER A 142 11.11 -13.95 -38.35
C SER A 142 10.31 -15.18 -37.90
N ASP A 143 10.73 -15.82 -36.81
CA ASP A 143 10.17 -17.05 -36.25
C ASP A 143 9.33 -16.83 -35.00
N TRP A 144 9.03 -15.59 -34.68
CA TRP A 144 8.19 -15.27 -33.49
C TRP A 144 6.73 -15.67 -33.73
N ILE A 145 6.18 -16.39 -32.74
CA ILE A 145 4.76 -16.69 -32.66
C ILE A 145 4.16 -15.72 -31.66
N PHE A 146 3.19 -14.93 -32.12
CA PHE A 146 2.48 -13.98 -31.24
C PHE A 146 1.29 -14.68 -30.59
N CYS A 147 1.19 -14.53 -29.28
CA CYS A 147 0.03 -14.95 -28.51
C CYS A 147 -0.70 -13.73 -27.98
N GLY A 148 -2.02 -13.74 -28.03
CA GLY A 148 -2.85 -12.69 -27.46
C GLY A 148 -3.61 -13.19 -26.24
N ALA A 149 -3.71 -12.35 -25.23
CA ALA A 149 -4.62 -12.55 -24.11
C ALA A 149 -5.56 -11.35 -23.98
N CYS A 150 -6.81 -11.60 -23.65
CA CYS A 150 -7.80 -10.57 -23.39
C CYS A 150 -8.36 -10.77 -22.01
N ASP A 151 -8.32 -9.73 -21.18
CA ASP A 151 -9.06 -9.64 -19.94
C ASP A 151 -10.33 -8.81 -20.21
N PRO A 152 -11.47 -9.47 -20.48
CA PRO A 152 -12.70 -8.75 -20.82
C PRO A 152 -13.32 -8.18 -19.54
N SER A 153 -13.54 -6.88 -19.51
CA SER A 153 -14.37 -6.26 -18.48
C SER A 153 -15.82 -6.73 -18.63
N LEU A 154 -16.33 -7.40 -17.63
CA LEU A 154 -17.75 -7.77 -17.51
C LEU A 154 -18.59 -6.64 -16.92
N GLY A 155 -18.34 -5.41 -17.35
CA GLY A 155 -19.08 -4.23 -16.89
C GLY A 155 -20.59 -4.43 -16.97
N LYS A 156 -21.31 -4.05 -15.91
CA LYS A 156 -22.79 -4.07 -15.92
C LYS A 156 -23.29 -3.14 -17.03
N LYS A 157 -24.19 -3.66 -17.86
CA LYS A 157 -24.83 -2.90 -18.93
C LYS A 157 -25.42 -1.60 -18.36
N GLY A 158 -24.93 -0.44 -18.79
CA GLY A 158 -25.37 0.88 -18.33
C GLY A 158 -24.51 1.51 -17.21
N SER A 159 -23.39 0.90 -16.79
CA SER A 159 -22.43 1.53 -15.88
C SER A 159 -21.46 2.42 -16.65
N VAL A 160 -21.40 3.70 -16.30
CA VAL A 160 -20.42 4.67 -16.83
C VAL A 160 -19.01 4.42 -16.22
N ARG A 161 -18.90 3.52 -15.26
CA ARG A 161 -17.67 3.15 -14.53
C ARG A 161 -17.46 1.63 -14.57
N GLY A 162 -17.18 1.08 -15.74
CA GLY A 162 -16.64 -0.27 -15.86
C GLY A 162 -15.12 -0.21 -15.95
N ASP A 163 -14.43 -1.22 -15.41
CA ASP A 163 -12.99 -1.35 -15.66
C ASP A 163 -12.78 -1.54 -17.17
N PRO A 164 -11.75 -0.90 -17.75
CA PRO A 164 -11.43 -1.09 -19.16
C PRO A 164 -10.97 -2.53 -19.42
N SER A 165 -11.38 -3.09 -20.56
CA SER A 165 -10.82 -4.37 -21.03
C SER A 165 -9.35 -4.20 -21.38
N ALA A 166 -8.50 -5.11 -20.96
CA ALA A 166 -7.08 -5.13 -21.31
C ALA A 166 -6.85 -6.19 -22.42
N ASN A 167 -6.19 -5.79 -23.49
CA ASN A 167 -5.71 -6.69 -24.53
C ASN A 167 -4.18 -6.66 -24.51
N LEU A 168 -3.58 -7.83 -24.36
CA LEU A 168 -2.14 -8.03 -24.39
C LEU A 168 -1.79 -8.86 -25.62
N VAL A 169 -0.80 -8.41 -26.37
CA VAL A 169 -0.20 -9.16 -27.49
C VAL A 169 1.29 -9.26 -27.22
N GLY A 170 1.81 -10.47 -27.17
CA GLY A 170 3.22 -10.76 -26.93
C GLY A 170 3.76 -11.81 -27.88
#